data_f9876f39368b312662353abc1c7ac0b8
#
_entry.id   f9876f39368b312662353abc1c7ac0b8
#
_cell.length_a   1.000
_cell.length_b   1.000
_cell.length_c   1.000
_cell.angle_alpha   90.00
_cell.angle_beta   90.00
_cell.angle_gamma   90.00
#
_symmetry.space_group_name_H-M   'P 1'
#
loop_
_entity.id
_entity.type
_entity.pdbx_description
1 polymer ?
#
loop_
_entity_poly.entity_id
_entity_poly.type
_entity_poly.pdbx_seq_one_letter_code
_entity_poly.pdbx_strand_id
1 'polypeptide(L)'
;MAEVPIPKIPKTENTLAFKLIAFFLAPLLRLFFNIKTEGRENLPSGGYVLVGNHLSYLDPLAFAYSVYIHMKRVPHYLAKESLFRVPVLKQVLPRVGQIPVYRSGNSNEDSLRAAKEFLRAGQVVVVFPEGTLTRDPDLWPMRGKHGAVRMAAELGLPIVPAAHWGVDKVMGNYEKKFRPNPFHLVRVKIGK
;
A
#
# COMPACT_ATOMS: atom_id res chain seq x y z
N MET A 1 -19.49 17.43 -3.47
CA MET A 1 -19.50 15.98 -3.19
C MET A 1 -19.11 15.77 -1.74
N ALA A 2 -19.81 14.91 -0.96
CA ALA A 2 -19.45 14.66 0.42
C ALA A 2 -18.04 14.06 0.51
N GLU A 3 -17.22 14.58 1.43
CA GLU A 3 -15.90 14.05 1.71
C GLU A 3 -15.99 12.64 2.30
N VAL A 4 -15.08 11.76 1.88
CA VAL A 4 -14.95 10.44 2.47
C VAL A 4 -14.29 10.60 3.84
N PRO A 5 -14.89 10.11 4.93
CA PRO A 5 -14.32 10.29 6.25
C PRO A 5 -12.96 9.60 6.37
N ILE A 6 -12.02 10.28 7.02
CA ILE A 6 -10.72 9.71 7.39
C ILE A 6 -10.97 8.59 8.41
N PRO A 7 -10.38 7.40 8.20
CA PRO A 7 -10.55 6.29 9.13
C PRO A 7 -9.96 6.63 10.51
N LYS A 8 -10.65 6.22 11.57
CA LYS A 8 -10.12 6.33 12.94
C LYS A 8 -8.94 5.37 13.09
N ILE A 9 -7.89 5.84 13.75
CA ILE A 9 -6.73 5.00 14.07
C ILE A 9 -7.21 3.90 15.02
N PRO A 10 -7.05 2.62 14.65
CA PRO A 10 -7.44 1.53 15.51
C PRO A 10 -6.50 1.44 16.73
N LYS A 11 -7.04 1.08 17.90
CA LYS A 11 -6.25 0.87 19.13
C LYS A 11 -5.18 -0.22 18.95
N THR A 12 -5.43 -1.18 18.07
CA THR A 12 -4.48 -2.22 17.71
C THR A 12 -4.28 -2.21 16.19
N GLU A 13 -3.05 -2.34 15.75
CA GLU A 13 -2.72 -2.38 14.32
C GLU A 13 -3.52 -3.46 13.57
N ASN A 14 -3.65 -4.64 14.18
CA ASN A 14 -4.31 -5.80 13.59
C ASN A 14 -5.78 -5.95 14.04
N THR A 15 -6.66 -5.17 13.45
CA THR A 15 -8.10 -5.20 13.75
C THR A 15 -8.76 -6.53 13.34
N LEU A 16 -9.90 -6.85 13.98
CA LEU A 16 -10.68 -8.04 13.60
C LEU A 16 -11.11 -7.99 12.12
N ALA A 17 -11.49 -6.82 11.63
CA ALA A 17 -11.85 -6.63 10.22
C ALA A 17 -10.67 -6.98 9.29
N PHE A 18 -9.47 -6.53 9.63
CA PHE A 18 -8.28 -6.85 8.84
C PHE A 18 -7.96 -8.36 8.89
N LYS A 19 -8.02 -8.96 10.08
CA LYS A 19 -7.79 -10.42 10.25
C LYS A 19 -8.75 -11.26 9.42
N LEU A 20 -10.04 -10.93 9.42
CA LEU A 20 -11.04 -11.65 8.63
C LEU A 20 -10.78 -11.51 7.13
N ILE A 21 -10.51 -10.29 6.66
CA ILE A 21 -10.19 -10.06 5.24
C ILE A 21 -8.92 -10.80 4.85
N ALA A 22 -7.86 -10.72 5.67
CA ALA A 22 -6.61 -11.42 5.41
C ALA A 22 -6.78 -12.95 5.41
N PHE A 23 -7.63 -13.48 6.29
CA PHE A 23 -7.91 -14.91 6.36
C PHE A 23 -8.49 -15.47 5.05
N PHE A 24 -9.40 -14.73 4.41
CA PHE A 24 -9.98 -15.15 3.13
C PHE A 24 -9.11 -14.77 1.93
N LEU A 25 -8.49 -13.59 1.96
CA LEU A 25 -7.75 -13.06 0.81
C LEU A 25 -6.35 -13.65 0.68
N ALA A 26 -5.65 -13.93 1.78
CA ALA A 26 -4.27 -14.41 1.72
C ALA A 26 -4.12 -15.78 1.04
N PRO A 27 -4.99 -16.79 1.30
CA PRO A 27 -4.94 -18.06 0.56
C PRO A 27 -5.20 -17.87 -0.94
N LEU A 28 -6.17 -16.99 -1.29
CA LEU A 28 -6.47 -16.66 -2.67
C LEU A 28 -5.28 -16.00 -3.38
N LEU A 29 -4.65 -15.04 -2.74
CA LEU A 29 -3.44 -14.40 -3.28
C LEU A 29 -2.30 -15.40 -3.44
N ARG A 30 -2.16 -16.34 -2.49
CA ARG A 30 -1.14 -17.40 -2.57
C ARG A 30 -1.36 -18.36 -3.74
N LEU A 31 -2.61 -18.55 -4.17
CA LEU A 31 -2.92 -19.36 -5.35
C LEU A 31 -2.42 -18.69 -6.63
N PHE A 32 -2.55 -17.36 -6.73
CA PHE A 32 -2.12 -16.61 -7.92
C PHE A 32 -0.66 -16.16 -7.86
N PHE A 33 -0.11 -15.94 -6.65
CA PHE A 33 1.21 -15.37 -6.47
C PHE A 33 2.06 -16.20 -5.52
N ASN A 34 3.25 -16.56 -5.96
CA ASN A 34 4.33 -17.02 -5.09
C ASN A 34 5.16 -15.80 -4.66
N ILE A 35 4.72 -15.11 -3.59
CA ILE A 35 5.37 -13.88 -3.15
C ILE A 35 6.57 -14.20 -2.27
N LYS A 36 7.76 -13.77 -2.69
CA LYS A 36 9.00 -13.83 -1.91
C LYS A 36 9.41 -12.44 -1.46
N THR A 37 9.75 -12.29 -0.19
CA THR A 37 10.19 -11.03 0.41
C THR A 37 11.59 -11.17 0.96
N GLU A 38 12.49 -10.33 0.49
CA GLU A 38 13.90 -10.27 0.88
C GLU A 38 14.18 -8.93 1.61
N GLY A 39 15.23 -8.87 2.43
CA GLY A 39 15.65 -7.65 3.13
C GLY A 39 14.80 -7.27 4.34
N ARG A 40 14.06 -8.23 4.92
CA ARG A 40 13.20 -7.97 6.10
C ARG A 40 13.99 -7.51 7.33
N GLU A 41 15.26 -7.86 7.40
CA GLU A 41 16.23 -7.41 8.42
C GLU A 41 16.47 -5.89 8.40
N ASN A 42 16.12 -5.20 7.29
CA ASN A 42 16.24 -3.75 7.16
C ASN A 42 15.03 -2.99 7.73
N LEU A 43 13.99 -3.70 8.18
CA LEU A 43 12.79 -3.07 8.71
C LEU A 43 13.04 -2.47 10.09
N PRO A 44 12.72 -1.18 10.30
CA PRO A 44 12.83 -0.55 11.60
C PRO A 44 11.74 -1.05 12.55
N SER A 45 11.98 -0.92 13.84
CA SER A 45 10.95 -1.04 14.85
C SER A 45 10.07 0.21 14.88
N GLY A 46 8.77 0.07 15.15
CA GLY A 46 7.85 1.20 15.22
C GLY A 46 7.22 1.59 13.89
N GLY A 47 6.87 2.88 13.75
CA GLY A 47 6.26 3.43 12.54
C GLY A 47 7.30 3.76 11.48
N TYR A 48 6.96 3.53 10.22
CA TYR A 48 7.79 3.91 9.08
C TYR A 48 6.96 4.10 7.81
N VAL A 49 7.52 4.83 6.87
CA VAL A 49 6.94 4.98 5.53
C VAL A 49 7.58 3.94 4.61
N LEU A 50 6.78 2.99 4.15
CA LEU A 50 7.22 2.01 3.15
C LEU A 50 6.94 2.55 1.75
N VAL A 51 7.96 2.69 0.93
CA VAL A 51 7.85 3.31 -0.39
C VAL A 51 8.13 2.27 -1.46
N GLY A 52 7.19 2.08 -2.39
CA GLY A 52 7.29 1.09 -3.47
C GLY A 52 7.07 1.67 -4.86
N ASN A 53 7.55 0.99 -5.89
CA ASN A 53 7.22 1.24 -7.29
C ASN A 53 5.79 0.76 -7.60
N HIS A 54 5.17 1.30 -8.67
CA HIS A 54 3.77 1.01 -9.01
C HIS A 54 3.62 0.55 -10.46
N LEU A 55 3.54 -0.76 -10.67
CA LEU A 55 3.54 -1.43 -11.96
C LEU A 55 2.16 -1.93 -12.40
N SER A 56 1.29 -2.25 -11.44
CA SER A 56 0.03 -2.94 -11.69
C SER A 56 -1.06 -2.47 -10.72
N TYR A 57 -2.32 -2.57 -11.13
CA TYR A 57 -3.46 -2.38 -10.23
C TYR A 57 -3.51 -3.43 -9.10
N LEU A 58 -2.80 -4.55 -9.24
CA LEU A 58 -2.69 -5.60 -8.22
C LEU A 58 -1.56 -5.37 -7.21
N ASP A 59 -0.69 -4.37 -7.42
CA ASP A 59 0.43 -4.09 -6.51
C ASP A 59 0.00 -3.91 -5.05
N PRO A 60 -1.09 -3.17 -4.75
CA PRO A 60 -1.51 -3.00 -3.37
C PRO A 60 -1.83 -4.33 -2.69
N LEU A 61 -2.34 -5.31 -3.42
CA LEU A 61 -2.64 -6.65 -2.88
C LEU A 61 -1.37 -7.47 -2.65
N ALA A 62 -0.43 -7.45 -3.60
CA ALA A 62 0.85 -8.13 -3.47
C ALA A 62 1.69 -7.56 -2.32
N PHE A 63 1.75 -6.22 -2.22
CA PHE A 63 2.39 -5.55 -1.09
C PHE A 63 1.67 -5.83 0.23
N ALA A 64 0.33 -5.80 0.27
CA ALA A 64 -0.43 -6.11 1.48
C ALA A 64 -0.13 -7.52 1.98
N TYR A 65 -0.04 -8.49 1.08
CA TYR A 65 0.37 -9.85 1.42
C TYR A 65 1.79 -9.85 2.02
N SER A 66 2.75 -9.20 1.36
CA SER A 66 4.13 -9.13 1.82
C SER A 66 4.25 -8.47 3.20
N VAL A 67 3.62 -7.31 3.38
CA VAL A 67 3.63 -6.56 4.65
C VAL A 67 2.96 -7.36 5.76
N TYR A 68 1.79 -7.95 5.50
CA TYR A 68 1.05 -8.66 6.53
C TYR A 68 1.64 -10.03 6.87
N ILE A 69 1.92 -10.86 5.85
CA ILE A 69 2.35 -12.24 6.06
C ILE A 69 3.84 -12.33 6.39
N HIS A 70 4.68 -11.57 5.68
CA HIS A 70 6.14 -11.70 5.82
C HIS A 70 6.74 -10.69 6.79
N MET A 71 6.24 -9.45 6.83
CA MET A 71 6.75 -8.40 7.73
C MET A 71 5.98 -8.33 9.05
N LYS A 72 4.84 -9.04 9.19
CA LYS A 72 3.99 -9.07 10.39
C LYS A 72 3.44 -7.71 10.79
N ARG A 73 3.19 -6.83 9.82
CA ARG A 73 2.64 -5.49 10.00
C ARG A 73 1.35 -5.33 9.18
N VAL A 74 0.53 -4.37 9.55
CA VAL A 74 -0.67 -4.02 8.77
C VAL A 74 -0.35 -2.86 7.83
N PRO A 75 -0.56 -3.00 6.50
CA PRO A 75 -0.31 -1.91 5.57
C PRO A 75 -1.48 -0.91 5.54
N HIS A 76 -1.17 0.37 5.70
CA HIS A 76 -2.10 1.47 5.49
C HIS A 76 -1.71 2.26 4.25
N TYR A 77 -2.52 2.18 3.20
CA TYR A 77 -2.23 2.84 1.94
C TYR A 77 -2.85 4.23 1.86
N LEU A 78 -2.13 5.12 1.21
CA LEU A 78 -2.70 6.32 0.62
C LEU A 78 -3.43 5.93 -0.68
N ALA A 79 -4.73 5.71 -0.60
CA ALA A 79 -5.54 5.17 -1.69
C ALA A 79 -6.42 6.24 -2.34
N LYS A 80 -6.60 6.18 -3.66
CA LYS A 80 -7.41 7.15 -4.40
C LYS A 80 -8.83 7.22 -3.83
N GLU A 81 -9.32 8.42 -3.53
CA GLU A 81 -10.63 8.70 -2.94
C GLU A 81 -11.78 8.00 -3.67
N SER A 82 -11.73 7.93 -5.02
CA SER A 82 -12.79 7.28 -5.79
C SER A 82 -12.97 5.78 -5.48
N LEU A 83 -11.97 5.10 -4.92
CA LEU A 83 -12.08 3.70 -4.49
C LEU A 83 -13.03 3.56 -3.28
N PHE A 84 -13.09 4.57 -2.43
CA PHE A 84 -13.98 4.60 -1.27
C PHE A 84 -15.45 4.84 -1.65
N ARG A 85 -15.76 5.05 -2.92
CA ARG A 85 -17.13 5.17 -3.45
C ARG A 85 -17.63 3.90 -4.10
N VAL A 86 -16.75 2.94 -4.38
CA VAL A 86 -17.12 1.63 -4.91
C VAL A 86 -17.87 0.84 -3.84
N PRO A 87 -19.05 0.26 -4.13
CA PRO A 87 -19.98 -0.29 -3.11
C PRO A 87 -19.34 -1.19 -2.06
N VAL A 88 -18.55 -2.17 -2.44
CA VAL A 88 -17.87 -3.08 -1.49
C VAL A 88 -16.68 -2.38 -0.82
N LEU A 89 -15.83 -1.70 -1.59
CA LEU A 89 -14.64 -1.03 -1.08
C LEU A 89 -14.97 0.11 -0.12
N LYS A 90 -16.08 0.82 -0.31
CA LYS A 90 -16.61 1.84 0.60
C LYS A 90 -16.75 1.34 2.04
N GLN A 91 -17.08 0.07 2.22
CA GLN A 91 -17.24 -0.52 3.55
C GLN A 91 -15.93 -1.11 4.08
N VAL A 92 -15.13 -1.70 3.20
CA VAL A 92 -13.91 -2.42 3.55
C VAL A 92 -12.75 -1.47 3.87
N LEU A 93 -12.44 -0.54 2.95
CA LEU A 93 -11.25 0.31 3.05
C LEU A 93 -11.14 1.10 4.35
N PRO A 94 -12.21 1.77 4.85
CA PRO A 94 -12.12 2.47 6.14
C PRO A 94 -11.94 1.53 7.33
N ARG A 95 -12.55 0.32 7.28
CA ARG A 95 -12.46 -0.67 8.36
C ARG A 95 -11.06 -1.28 8.50
N VAL A 96 -10.30 -1.32 7.41
CA VAL A 96 -8.91 -1.79 7.40
C VAL A 96 -7.89 -0.64 7.43
N GLY A 97 -8.36 0.58 7.74
CA GLY A 97 -7.49 1.73 7.96
C GLY A 97 -6.83 2.28 6.68
N GLN A 98 -7.45 2.13 5.51
CA GLN A 98 -6.93 2.75 4.31
C GLN A 98 -7.28 4.24 4.27
N ILE A 99 -6.34 5.08 3.85
CA ILE A 99 -6.40 6.53 3.95
C ILE A 99 -6.79 7.11 2.59
N PRO A 100 -7.93 7.82 2.47
CA PRO A 100 -8.33 8.42 1.20
C PRO A 100 -7.41 9.59 0.82
N VAL A 101 -6.99 9.64 -0.46
CA VAL A 101 -6.23 10.74 -1.03
C VAL A 101 -7.08 11.52 -2.01
N TYR A 102 -7.22 12.80 -1.72
CA TYR A 102 -7.86 13.77 -2.60
C TYR A 102 -6.78 14.41 -3.48
N ARG A 103 -7.06 14.52 -4.77
CA ARG A 103 -6.08 15.06 -5.74
C ARG A 103 -6.23 16.56 -6.00
N SER A 104 -7.20 17.21 -5.38
CA SER A 104 -7.51 18.65 -5.58
C SER A 104 -7.81 19.34 -4.25
N GLY A 105 -7.37 20.57 -4.12
CA GLY A 105 -7.66 21.46 -2.97
C GLY A 105 -6.84 21.16 -1.72
N ASN A 106 -7.28 21.74 -0.58
CA ASN A 106 -6.64 21.60 0.74
C ASN A 106 -6.71 20.17 1.32
N SER A 107 -7.53 19.32 0.75
CA SER A 107 -7.76 17.94 1.20
C SER A 107 -6.54 17.00 1.01
N ASN A 108 -5.53 17.41 0.25
CA ASN A 108 -4.24 16.70 0.23
C ASN A 108 -3.51 16.77 1.58
N GLU A 109 -3.61 17.92 2.26
CA GLU A 109 -3.03 18.12 3.60
C GLU A 109 -3.75 17.25 4.65
N ASP A 110 -5.08 17.08 4.54
CA ASP A 110 -5.85 16.21 5.42
C ASP A 110 -5.46 14.75 5.28
N SER A 111 -5.20 14.29 4.05
CA SER A 111 -4.71 12.94 3.78
C SER A 111 -3.32 12.71 4.39
N LEU A 112 -2.41 13.68 4.25
CA LEU A 112 -1.08 13.62 4.85
C LEU A 112 -1.14 13.71 6.37
N ARG A 113 -2.05 14.54 6.92
CA ARG A 113 -2.28 14.62 8.36
C ARG A 113 -2.76 13.29 8.91
N ALA A 114 -3.73 12.65 8.26
CA ALA A 114 -4.20 11.33 8.64
C ALA A 114 -3.06 10.29 8.61
N ALA A 115 -2.28 10.25 7.54
CA ALA A 115 -1.14 9.34 7.43
C ALA A 115 -0.11 9.56 8.55
N LYS A 116 0.16 10.81 8.91
CA LYS A 116 1.04 11.15 10.04
C LYS A 116 0.51 10.64 11.39
N GLU A 117 -0.80 10.65 11.60
CA GLU A 117 -1.38 10.07 12.82
C GLU A 117 -1.18 8.55 12.89
N PHE A 118 -1.33 7.82 11.78
CA PHE A 118 -1.00 6.39 11.72
C PHE A 118 0.48 6.14 12.05
N LEU A 119 1.37 6.93 11.47
CA LEU A 119 2.81 6.84 11.71
C LEU A 119 3.17 7.14 13.18
N ARG A 120 2.57 8.17 13.81
CA ARG A 120 2.75 8.48 15.26
C ARG A 120 2.27 7.36 16.15
N ALA A 121 1.23 6.63 15.73
CA ALA A 121 0.75 5.44 16.43
C ALA A 121 1.66 4.21 16.21
N GLY A 122 2.82 4.37 15.59
CA GLY A 122 3.78 3.28 15.34
C GLY A 122 3.40 2.37 14.16
N GLN A 123 2.45 2.79 13.32
CA GLN A 123 1.94 1.94 12.21
C GLN A 123 2.70 2.19 10.91
N VAL A 124 2.49 1.31 9.93
CA VAL A 124 3.17 1.36 8.64
C VAL A 124 2.28 2.02 7.60
N VAL A 125 2.75 3.11 7.00
CA VAL A 125 2.09 3.75 5.87
C VAL A 125 2.80 3.38 4.58
N VAL A 126 2.08 2.77 3.66
CA VAL A 126 2.61 2.36 2.35
C VAL A 126 2.25 3.40 1.30
N VAL A 127 3.26 3.85 0.58
CA VAL A 127 3.13 4.91 -0.45
C VAL A 127 3.73 4.43 -1.76
N PHE A 128 2.96 4.59 -2.84
CA PHE A 128 3.47 4.56 -4.19
C PHE A 128 3.74 6.01 -4.63
N PRO A 129 4.99 6.50 -4.55
CA PRO A 129 5.28 7.93 -4.68
C PRO A 129 4.99 8.49 -6.07
N GLU A 130 4.95 7.64 -7.07
CA GLU A 130 4.55 8.00 -8.44
C GLU A 130 3.11 8.53 -8.51
N GLY A 131 2.24 8.07 -7.60
CA GLY A 131 0.83 8.45 -7.50
C GLY A 131 -0.05 7.91 -8.63
N THR A 132 0.52 7.13 -9.52
CA THR A 132 -0.16 6.39 -10.60
C THR A 132 0.75 5.23 -11.02
N LEU A 133 0.24 4.30 -11.84
CA LEU A 133 1.08 3.28 -12.45
C LEU A 133 2.15 3.92 -13.31
N THR A 134 3.34 3.33 -13.36
CA THR A 134 4.41 3.83 -14.23
C THR A 134 3.96 3.87 -15.69
N ARG A 135 4.39 4.90 -16.39
CA ARG A 135 4.18 5.07 -17.85
C ARG A 135 5.44 4.78 -18.64
N ASP A 136 6.50 4.41 -17.94
CA ASP A 136 7.75 4.04 -18.56
C ASP A 136 7.57 2.72 -19.34
N PRO A 137 8.01 2.64 -20.60
CA PRO A 137 7.84 1.45 -21.44
C PRO A 137 8.60 0.24 -20.90
N ASP A 138 9.72 0.47 -20.21
CA ASP A 138 10.55 -0.56 -19.59
C ASP A 138 10.17 -0.80 -18.12
N LEU A 139 9.06 -0.23 -17.67
CA LEU A 139 8.51 -0.35 -16.33
C LEU A 139 9.41 0.24 -15.22
N TRP A 140 10.30 1.15 -15.56
CA TRP A 140 11.08 1.89 -14.56
C TRP A 140 10.20 2.81 -13.73
N PRO A 141 10.55 3.01 -12.45
CA PRO A 141 9.86 3.98 -11.61
C PRO A 141 9.97 5.40 -12.18
N MET A 142 8.86 6.11 -12.17
CA MET A 142 8.82 7.52 -12.53
C MET A 142 9.27 8.39 -11.35
N ARG A 143 9.42 9.70 -11.61
CA ARG A 143 9.69 10.70 -10.59
C ARG A 143 8.66 10.63 -9.46
N GLY A 144 9.12 10.39 -8.25
CA GLY A 144 8.28 10.33 -7.05
C GLY A 144 7.83 11.71 -6.57
N LYS A 145 6.63 11.78 -6.01
CA LYS A 145 6.10 12.95 -5.29
C LYS A 145 6.70 13.02 -3.89
N HIS A 146 6.85 14.23 -3.37
CA HIS A 146 7.55 14.49 -2.10
C HIS A 146 6.74 14.15 -0.83
N GLY A 147 5.46 13.73 -0.95
CA GLY A 147 4.59 13.49 0.20
C GLY A 147 5.15 12.49 1.22
N ALA A 148 5.75 11.39 0.75
CA ALA A 148 6.36 10.39 1.62
C ALA A 148 7.56 10.96 2.40
N VAL A 149 8.45 11.68 1.70
CA VAL A 149 9.63 12.32 2.30
C VAL A 149 9.20 13.37 3.32
N ARG A 150 8.23 14.20 2.97
CA ARG A 150 7.71 15.25 3.86
C ARG A 150 7.13 14.65 5.15
N MET A 151 6.29 13.62 5.07
CA MET A 151 5.73 12.96 6.25
C MET A 151 6.82 12.38 7.17
N ALA A 152 7.77 11.68 6.58
CA ALA A 152 8.86 11.05 7.32
C ALA A 152 9.77 12.09 7.99
N ALA A 153 10.17 13.12 7.26
CA ALA A 153 11.04 14.20 7.79
C ALA A 153 10.37 14.98 8.94
N GLU A 154 9.07 15.34 8.78
CA GLU A 154 8.33 16.07 9.82
C GLU A 154 8.15 15.26 11.12
N LEU A 155 8.21 13.93 11.04
CA LEU A 155 8.04 13.04 12.20
C LEU A 155 9.36 12.44 12.70
N GLY A 156 10.48 12.67 12.02
CA GLY A 156 11.76 12.02 12.32
C GLY A 156 11.71 10.49 12.16
N LEU A 157 10.85 10.00 11.26
CA LEU A 157 10.66 8.57 11.03
C LEU A 157 11.40 8.10 9.77
N PRO A 158 11.82 6.83 9.73
CA PRO A 158 12.52 6.29 8.57
C PRO A 158 11.60 6.10 7.36
N ILE A 159 12.20 6.25 6.17
CA ILE A 159 11.64 5.79 4.91
C ILE A 159 12.33 4.48 4.56
N VAL A 160 11.52 3.47 4.28
CA VAL A 160 11.99 2.15 3.87
C VAL A 160 11.70 1.99 2.39
N PRO A 161 12.72 1.98 1.52
CA PRO A 161 12.51 1.72 0.11
C PRO A 161 12.22 0.24 -0.11
N ALA A 162 11.28 -0.05 -0.99
CA ALA A 162 10.96 -1.40 -1.43
C ALA A 162 10.77 -1.42 -2.94
N ALA A 163 11.25 -2.45 -3.60
CA ALA A 163 11.01 -2.69 -5.01
C ALA A 163 10.29 -4.02 -5.18
N HIS A 164 9.35 -4.07 -6.13
CA HIS A 164 8.72 -5.32 -6.49
C HIS A 164 8.65 -5.49 -8.00
N TRP A 165 8.55 -6.73 -8.45
CA TRP A 165 8.36 -7.09 -9.85
C TRP A 165 7.68 -8.45 -9.98
N GLY A 166 7.07 -8.69 -11.15
CA GLY A 166 6.33 -9.90 -11.48
C GLY A 166 4.83 -9.74 -11.41
N VAL A 167 4.27 -8.78 -10.67
CA VAL A 167 2.82 -8.53 -10.61
C VAL A 167 2.27 -8.09 -11.98
N ASP A 168 3.05 -7.35 -12.74
CA ASP A 168 2.78 -6.87 -14.09
C ASP A 168 2.50 -8.02 -15.08
N LYS A 169 3.06 -9.21 -14.84
CA LYS A 169 2.83 -10.40 -15.69
C LYS A 169 1.43 -10.98 -15.51
N VAL A 170 0.81 -10.76 -14.35
CA VAL A 170 -0.55 -11.21 -14.04
C VAL A 170 -1.58 -10.17 -14.48
N MET A 171 -1.29 -8.89 -14.24
CA MET A 171 -2.08 -7.77 -14.76
C MET A 171 -1.11 -6.65 -15.12
N GLY A 172 -0.95 -6.42 -16.41
CA GLY A 172 -0.02 -5.44 -16.96
C GLY A 172 -0.42 -4.00 -16.62
N ASN A 173 0.52 -3.11 -16.90
CA ASN A 173 0.35 -1.68 -16.75
C ASN A 173 -0.71 -1.17 -17.73
N TYR A 174 -1.73 -0.45 -17.21
CA TYR A 174 -2.89 0.05 -17.98
C TYR A 174 -3.69 -0.99 -18.77
N GLU A 175 -3.24 -2.23 -18.84
CA GLU A 175 -4.02 -3.34 -19.35
C GLU A 175 -5.00 -3.80 -18.30
N LYS A 176 -6.29 -3.81 -18.63
CA LYS A 176 -7.32 -4.40 -17.75
C LYS A 176 -7.44 -5.92 -17.92
N LYS A 177 -6.52 -6.51 -18.67
CA LYS A 177 -6.52 -7.95 -18.95
C LYS A 177 -5.85 -8.69 -17.81
N PHE A 178 -6.63 -9.46 -17.08
CA PHE A 178 -6.13 -10.38 -16.06
C PHE A 178 -5.66 -11.67 -16.75
N ARG A 179 -4.41 -12.05 -16.50
CA ARG A 179 -3.77 -13.26 -17.01
C ARG A 179 -3.44 -14.16 -15.82
N PRO A 180 -4.39 -15.01 -15.38
CA PRO A 180 -4.13 -15.87 -14.23
C PRO A 180 -2.96 -16.80 -14.55
N ASN A 181 -1.95 -16.75 -13.73
CA ASN A 181 -0.81 -17.63 -13.80
C ASN A 181 -0.58 -18.17 -12.38
N PRO A 182 -1.14 -19.35 -12.06
CA PRO A 182 -1.03 -19.92 -10.73
C PRO A 182 0.41 -20.01 -10.26
N PHE A 183 0.64 -19.63 -9.00
CA PHE A 183 1.97 -19.62 -8.37
C PHE A 183 3.01 -18.72 -9.04
N HIS A 184 2.58 -17.72 -9.80
CA HIS A 184 3.49 -16.79 -10.44
C HIS A 184 4.41 -16.10 -9.43
N LEU A 185 5.71 -16.14 -9.72
CA LEU A 185 6.71 -15.58 -8.81
C LEU A 185 6.67 -14.04 -8.80
N VAL A 186 6.35 -13.50 -7.65
CA VAL A 186 6.47 -12.07 -7.34
C VAL A 186 7.58 -11.89 -6.30
N ARG A 187 8.51 -11.00 -6.57
CA ARG A 187 9.56 -10.66 -5.63
C ARG A 187 9.32 -9.28 -5.05
N VAL A 188 9.51 -9.15 -3.74
CA VAL A 188 9.53 -7.89 -3.01
C VAL A 188 10.88 -7.79 -2.31
N LYS A 189 11.65 -6.75 -2.60
CA LYS A 189 12.94 -6.51 -1.98
C LYS A 189 12.90 -5.23 -1.16
N ILE A 190 13.22 -5.34 0.13
CA ILE A 190 13.34 -4.23 1.06
C ILE A 190 14.76 -3.71 1.03
N GLY A 191 14.94 -2.43 0.74
CA GLY A 191 16.24 -1.76 0.78
C GLY A 191 16.69 -1.41 2.20
N LYS A 192 17.91 -0.91 2.27
CA LYS A 192 18.49 -0.32 3.50
C LYS A 192 18.06 1.11 3.64
#